data_0a79c5ab9c74f893d3e499eaeb8471f3
#
_entry.id   0a79c5ab9c74f893d3e499eaeb8471f3
#
_cell.length_a   1.000
_cell.length_b   1.000
_cell.length_c   1.000
_cell.angle_alpha   90.00
_cell.angle_beta   90.00
_cell.angle_gamma   90.00
#
_symmetry.space_group_name_H-M   'P 1'
#
loop_
_entity.id
_entity.type
_entity.pdbx_description
1 polymer ?
#
loop_
_entity_poly.entity_id
_entity_poly.type
_entity_poly.pdbx_seq_one_letter_code
_entity_poly.pdbx_strand_id
1 'polypeptide(L)'
;VRDFFAALAERSRPARAAVARAVRPVLATVTGSGWVVLVVAAVSIVLSLVFGWQEFSYLGAVLLAALVIGTLFLFGRSSYGVFIELNPRRVVVGDRAMGRMLVTNTGTRALTPTRMELPVGRGLAEFQLPSMKPKEDHEELFAVPTNRRAVIVAGPAESVRGDQLGLLRRAVRWTDQVDLFVHPLTVRLVPSAAGLVKDLEGQVSKKITSSDIAFHALRPYVPGDDRRYVHWRTSARVGQLMVRQFEETRRSQLTMILATRSDLYASDEEFELAISATASIAAQVILDGTQMNVVSDSGTWRTQSVTSMMDASCRIEPVGRVFPSVREFARERTKRLPAPSVVMTIGGSNMSTAEYRSVESLFGQDTNQVAFHVNLGAEPKISSVAGLTLVTVGALRDLSQLVRRITE
;
A
#
# COMPACT_ATOMS: atom_id res chain seq x y z
N VAL A 1 -32.97 -4.83 47.20
CA VAL A 1 -31.93 -5.87 46.91
C VAL A 1 -31.22 -5.59 45.60
N ARG A 2 -31.92 -5.26 44.48
CA ARG A 2 -31.29 -4.95 43.18
C ARG A 2 -30.37 -3.73 43.24
N ASP A 3 -30.79 -2.66 43.93
CA ASP A 3 -30.02 -1.42 44.03
C ASP A 3 -28.76 -1.57 44.92
N PHE A 4 -28.79 -2.45 45.91
CA PHE A 4 -27.65 -2.76 46.75
C PHE A 4 -26.55 -3.50 45.96
N PHE A 5 -26.93 -4.46 45.10
CA PHE A 5 -25.97 -5.15 44.24
C PHE A 5 -25.41 -4.26 43.14
N ALA A 6 -26.20 -3.32 42.62
CA ALA A 6 -25.74 -2.34 41.68
C ALA A 6 -24.70 -1.38 42.27
N ALA A 7 -24.96 -0.88 43.50
CA ALA A 7 -24.02 0.00 44.21
C ALA A 7 -22.72 -0.72 44.59
N LEU A 8 -22.79 -2.05 44.98
CA LEU A 8 -21.61 -2.86 45.25
C LEU A 8 -20.78 -3.10 43.96
N ALA A 9 -21.44 -3.34 42.84
CA ALA A 9 -20.79 -3.52 41.54
C ALA A 9 -20.10 -2.21 41.04
N GLU A 10 -20.70 -1.06 41.31
CA GLU A 10 -20.08 0.25 40.97
C GLU A 10 -18.89 0.57 41.87
N ARG A 11 -18.95 0.31 43.14
CA ARG A 11 -17.82 0.50 44.08
C ARG A 11 -16.64 -0.46 43.80
N SER A 12 -16.91 -1.64 43.26
CA SER A 12 -15.85 -2.62 42.91
C SER A 12 -15.22 -2.36 41.53
N ARG A 13 -15.81 -1.51 40.66
CA ARG A 13 -15.28 -1.17 39.32
C ARG A 13 -13.85 -0.59 39.33
N PRO A 14 -13.52 0.42 40.18
CA PRO A 14 -12.15 0.96 40.22
C PRO A 14 -11.14 -0.05 40.75
N ALA A 15 -11.50 -0.85 41.76
CA ALA A 15 -10.65 -1.91 42.28
C ALA A 15 -10.41 -3.01 41.25
N ARG A 16 -11.45 -3.46 40.55
CA ARG A 16 -11.32 -4.42 39.44
C ARG A 16 -10.48 -3.89 38.30
N ALA A 17 -10.63 -2.63 37.94
CA ALA A 17 -9.81 -1.97 36.89
C ALA A 17 -8.36 -1.79 37.34
N ALA A 18 -8.08 -1.54 38.61
CA ALA A 18 -6.74 -1.48 39.16
C ALA A 18 -6.08 -2.86 39.21
N VAL A 19 -6.80 -3.88 39.68
CA VAL A 19 -6.35 -5.26 39.66
C VAL A 19 -6.13 -5.77 38.23
N ALA A 20 -7.06 -5.50 37.31
CA ALA A 20 -6.90 -5.89 35.92
C ALA A 20 -5.69 -5.22 35.27
N ARG A 21 -5.38 -3.94 35.58
CA ARG A 21 -4.17 -3.25 35.12
C ARG A 21 -2.88 -3.82 35.70
N ALA A 22 -2.91 -4.24 36.97
CA ALA A 22 -1.75 -4.85 37.60
C ALA A 22 -1.53 -6.31 37.16
N VAL A 23 -2.61 -7.05 36.90
CA VAL A 23 -2.57 -8.47 36.54
C VAL A 23 -2.33 -8.69 35.05
N ARG A 24 -2.82 -7.80 34.19
CA ARG A 24 -2.65 -7.89 32.73
C ARG A 24 -1.20 -8.07 32.26
N PRO A 25 -0.20 -7.29 32.75
CA PRO A 25 1.19 -7.50 32.35
C PRO A 25 1.75 -8.84 32.85
N VAL A 26 1.29 -9.34 34.02
CA VAL A 26 1.72 -10.63 34.52
C VAL A 26 1.11 -11.77 33.70
N LEU A 27 -0.18 -11.69 33.36
CA LEU A 27 -0.84 -12.69 32.52
C LEU A 27 -0.26 -12.70 31.10
N ALA A 28 0.18 -11.56 30.59
CA ALA A 28 0.83 -11.45 29.28
C ALA A 28 2.23 -12.07 29.23
N THR A 29 2.84 -12.38 30.38
CA THR A 29 4.13 -13.07 30.43
C THR A 29 4.01 -14.58 30.40
N VAL A 30 2.83 -15.14 30.72
CA VAL A 30 2.59 -16.57 30.69
C VAL A 30 2.32 -17.01 29.26
N THR A 31 3.14 -17.92 28.73
CA THR A 31 2.96 -18.51 27.39
C THR A 31 1.80 -19.50 27.37
N GLY A 32 1.41 -19.99 26.19
CA GLY A 32 0.41 -21.05 26.06
C GLY A 32 0.80 -22.31 26.81
N SER A 33 2.07 -22.73 26.75
CA SER A 33 2.61 -23.85 27.53
C SER A 33 2.61 -23.56 29.03
N GLY A 34 2.91 -22.35 29.44
CA GLY A 34 2.84 -21.91 30.84
C GLY A 34 1.42 -22.03 31.43
N TRP A 35 0.41 -21.66 30.63
CA TRP A 35 -0.99 -21.82 31.01
C TRP A 35 -1.38 -23.31 31.19
N VAL A 36 -0.95 -24.18 30.27
CA VAL A 36 -1.19 -25.62 30.39
C VAL A 36 -0.55 -26.14 31.66
N VAL A 37 0.70 -25.80 31.94
CA VAL A 37 1.40 -26.24 33.18
C VAL A 37 0.70 -25.70 34.41
N LEU A 38 0.23 -24.45 34.41
CA LEU A 38 -0.51 -23.86 35.52
C LEU A 38 -1.83 -24.61 35.80
N VAL A 39 -2.59 -24.92 34.73
CA VAL A 39 -3.85 -25.65 34.84
C VAL A 39 -3.61 -27.08 35.34
N VAL A 40 -2.61 -27.78 34.79
CA VAL A 40 -2.24 -29.14 35.24
C VAL A 40 -1.81 -29.13 36.70
N ALA A 41 -1.01 -28.16 37.12
CA ALA A 41 -0.61 -28.01 38.53
C ALA A 41 -1.82 -27.80 39.44
N ALA A 42 -2.75 -26.92 39.06
CA ALA A 42 -3.96 -26.65 39.82
C ALA A 42 -4.86 -27.90 39.92
N VAL A 43 -5.08 -28.59 38.81
CA VAL A 43 -5.87 -29.85 38.80
C VAL A 43 -5.21 -30.92 39.67
N SER A 44 -3.88 -31.09 39.57
CA SER A 44 -3.14 -32.06 40.40
C SER A 44 -3.31 -31.78 41.90
N ILE A 45 -3.21 -30.51 42.29
CA ILE A 45 -3.41 -30.14 43.70
C ILE A 45 -4.84 -30.42 44.14
N VAL A 46 -5.84 -30.09 43.33
CA VAL A 46 -7.25 -30.37 43.65
C VAL A 46 -7.50 -31.89 43.80
N LEU A 47 -6.98 -32.70 42.87
CA LEU A 47 -7.10 -34.17 42.97
C LEU A 47 -6.44 -34.71 44.23
N SER A 48 -5.27 -34.21 44.61
CA SER A 48 -4.61 -34.57 45.85
C SER A 48 -5.47 -34.24 47.08
N LEU A 49 -6.08 -33.07 47.12
CA LEU A 49 -6.93 -32.62 48.24
C LEU A 49 -8.25 -33.37 48.32
N VAL A 50 -8.86 -33.75 47.19
CA VAL A 50 -10.16 -34.43 47.14
C VAL A 50 -10.03 -35.93 47.38
N PHE A 51 -9.03 -36.57 46.76
CA PHE A 51 -8.87 -38.02 46.77
C PHE A 51 -7.75 -38.50 47.72
N GLY A 52 -6.96 -37.56 48.30
CA GLY A 52 -5.87 -37.93 49.22
C GLY A 52 -4.64 -38.54 48.52
N TRP A 53 -4.54 -38.40 47.15
CA TRP A 53 -3.45 -39.01 46.38
C TRP A 53 -2.18 -38.15 46.47
N GLN A 54 -1.18 -38.65 47.20
CA GLN A 54 0.06 -37.88 47.45
C GLN A 54 0.90 -37.64 46.20
N GLU A 55 0.83 -38.55 45.22
CA GLU A 55 1.55 -38.43 43.95
C GLU A 55 1.17 -37.13 43.19
N PHE A 56 -0.12 -36.76 43.21
CA PHE A 56 -0.59 -35.53 42.59
C PHE A 56 -0.15 -34.29 43.38
N SER A 57 0.06 -34.38 44.67
CA SER A 57 0.64 -33.31 45.48
C SER A 57 2.08 -33.00 45.04
N TYR A 58 2.90 -34.05 44.87
CA TYR A 58 4.26 -33.89 44.39
C TYR A 58 4.32 -33.34 42.98
N LEU A 59 3.49 -33.86 42.06
CA LEU A 59 3.40 -33.35 40.69
C LEU A 59 3.03 -31.86 40.67
N GLY A 60 1.99 -31.49 41.40
CA GLY A 60 1.55 -30.08 41.49
C GLY A 60 2.65 -29.16 42.06
N ALA A 61 3.36 -29.64 43.11
CA ALA A 61 4.45 -28.87 43.70
C ALA A 61 5.63 -28.67 42.72
N VAL A 62 6.02 -29.71 41.98
CA VAL A 62 7.10 -29.63 40.99
C VAL A 62 6.72 -28.65 39.86
N LEU A 63 5.51 -28.72 39.32
CA LEU A 63 5.04 -27.83 38.28
C LEU A 63 4.96 -26.35 38.75
N LEU A 64 4.49 -26.11 39.96
CA LEU A 64 4.51 -24.77 40.57
C LEU A 64 5.93 -24.29 40.82
N ALA A 65 6.83 -25.14 41.29
CA ALA A 65 8.24 -24.79 41.48
C ALA A 65 8.89 -24.39 40.14
N ALA A 66 8.60 -25.12 39.05
CA ALA A 66 9.08 -24.76 37.71
C ALA A 66 8.60 -23.36 37.28
N LEU A 67 7.33 -23.02 37.50
CA LEU A 67 6.79 -21.68 37.23
C LEU A 67 7.44 -20.61 38.11
N VAL A 68 7.64 -20.87 39.41
CA VAL A 68 8.31 -19.93 40.32
C VAL A 68 9.76 -19.71 39.89
N ILE A 69 10.49 -20.77 39.59
CA ILE A 69 11.87 -20.66 39.07
C ILE A 69 11.89 -19.88 37.74
N GLY A 70 10.93 -20.16 36.86
CA GLY A 70 10.78 -19.43 35.60
C GLY A 70 10.65 -17.94 35.80
N THR A 71 9.97 -17.48 36.87
CA THR A 71 9.86 -16.05 37.16
C THR A 71 11.20 -15.37 37.40
N LEU A 72 12.19 -16.08 37.95
CA LEU A 72 13.52 -15.53 38.22
C LEU A 72 14.23 -15.11 36.92
N PHE A 73 13.96 -15.81 35.84
CA PHE A 73 14.53 -15.46 34.51
C PHE A 73 13.88 -14.23 33.86
N LEU A 74 12.69 -13.84 34.33
CA LEU A 74 12.02 -12.62 33.83
C LEU A 74 12.58 -11.35 34.46
N PHE A 75 13.24 -11.47 35.65
CA PHE A 75 13.79 -10.33 36.34
C PHE A 75 15.09 -9.87 35.67
N GLY A 76 15.24 -8.57 35.55
CA GLY A 76 16.41 -7.88 35.04
C GLY A 76 16.00 -6.56 34.44
N ARG A 77 16.75 -5.52 34.73
CA ARG A 77 16.65 -4.21 34.06
C ARG A 77 17.62 -4.21 32.91
N SER A 78 17.10 -4.06 31.72
CA SER A 78 17.90 -3.76 30.53
C SER A 78 17.55 -2.37 30.03
N SER A 79 18.56 -1.65 29.60
CA SER A 79 18.41 -0.33 29.00
C SER A 79 19.13 -0.37 27.67
N TYR A 80 18.36 -0.64 26.61
CA TYR A 80 18.88 -0.66 25.23
C TYR A 80 18.46 0.61 24.52
N GLY A 81 19.39 1.22 23.78
CA GLY A 81 19.09 2.10 22.66
C GLY A 81 19.13 1.24 21.41
N VAL A 82 18.00 1.07 20.73
CA VAL A 82 17.95 0.29 19.50
C VAL A 82 17.58 1.18 18.34
N PHE A 83 18.33 1.09 17.26
CA PHE A 83 18.09 1.83 16.03
C PHE A 83 18.05 0.86 14.86
N ILE A 84 16.99 0.96 14.06
CA ILE A 84 16.81 0.15 12.84
C ILE A 84 17.03 1.08 11.65
N GLU A 85 17.98 0.73 10.81
CA GLU A 85 18.25 1.42 9.55
C GLU A 85 17.98 0.49 8.37
N LEU A 86 17.14 0.95 7.46
CA LEU A 86 16.90 0.33 6.17
C LEU A 86 17.48 1.27 5.10
N ASN A 87 18.55 0.85 4.45
CA ASN A 87 19.21 1.65 3.43
C ASN A 87 19.56 0.79 2.20
N PRO A 88 18.93 1.09 1.06
CA PRO A 88 17.89 2.10 0.83
C PRO A 88 16.50 1.69 1.37
N ARG A 89 15.67 2.67 1.71
CA ARG A 89 14.26 2.42 2.13
C ARG A 89 13.32 2.10 0.97
N ARG A 90 13.79 2.22 -0.25
CA ARG A 90 13.07 1.95 -1.49
C ARG A 90 13.96 1.12 -2.39
N VAL A 91 13.47 -0.02 -2.80
CA VAL A 91 14.17 -0.97 -3.68
C VAL A 91 13.20 -1.43 -4.75
N VAL A 92 13.72 -1.95 -5.85
CA VAL A 92 12.89 -2.57 -6.89
C VAL A 92 12.81 -4.08 -6.63
N VAL A 93 11.73 -4.71 -7.06
CA VAL A 93 11.57 -6.18 -6.98
C VAL A 93 12.79 -6.88 -7.54
N GLY A 94 13.36 -7.80 -6.76
CA GLY A 94 14.56 -8.56 -7.12
C GLY A 94 15.89 -7.94 -6.69
N ASP A 95 15.93 -6.66 -6.33
CA ASP A 95 17.13 -6.04 -5.78
C ASP A 95 17.40 -6.53 -4.35
N ARG A 96 18.66 -6.54 -3.96
CA ARG A 96 19.04 -6.89 -2.59
C ARG A 96 18.76 -5.73 -1.65
N ALA A 97 18.01 -5.99 -0.58
CA ALA A 97 17.82 -5.04 0.51
C ALA A 97 18.36 -5.63 1.81
N MET A 98 19.15 -4.83 2.50
CA MET A 98 19.68 -5.18 3.82
C MET A 98 19.25 -4.13 4.83
N GLY A 99 18.90 -4.60 6.00
CA GLY A 99 18.71 -3.77 7.16
C GLY A 99 19.85 -3.94 8.16
N ARG A 100 20.06 -2.89 8.93
CA ARG A 100 21.02 -2.85 10.03
C ARG A 100 20.28 -2.53 11.32
N MET A 101 20.51 -3.32 12.35
CA MET A 101 20.04 -3.05 13.70
C MET A 101 21.26 -2.72 14.56
N LEU A 102 21.32 -1.51 15.07
CA LEU A 102 22.34 -1.04 16.03
C LEU A 102 21.73 -1.10 17.43
N VAL A 103 22.35 -1.81 18.32
CA VAL A 103 21.94 -1.94 19.73
C VAL A 103 23.04 -1.37 20.61
N THR A 104 22.70 -0.38 21.41
CA THR A 104 23.59 0.30 22.36
C THR A 104 23.16 0.02 23.78
N ASN A 105 24.07 -0.35 24.67
CA ASN A 105 23.80 -0.37 26.09
C ASN A 105 23.78 1.05 26.66
N THR A 106 22.59 1.62 26.87
CA THR A 106 22.43 2.98 27.44
C THR A 106 22.48 3.00 28.96
N GLY A 107 22.60 1.83 29.60
CA GLY A 107 22.69 1.68 31.05
C GLY A 107 24.10 1.92 31.59
N THR A 108 24.20 1.92 32.92
CA THR A 108 25.47 2.06 33.67
C THR A 108 26.12 0.73 34.07
N ARG A 109 25.44 -0.39 33.82
CA ARG A 109 25.90 -1.74 34.14
C ARG A 109 26.01 -2.60 32.88
N ALA A 110 26.86 -3.61 32.94
CA ALA A 110 26.92 -4.62 31.87
C ALA A 110 25.58 -5.36 31.75
N LEU A 111 25.14 -5.58 30.52
CA LEU A 111 23.96 -6.35 30.19
C LEU A 111 24.33 -7.82 29.95
N THR A 112 23.48 -8.71 30.44
CA THR A 112 23.60 -10.15 30.16
C THR A 112 23.16 -10.48 28.75
N PRO A 113 23.65 -11.58 28.14
CA PRO A 113 23.18 -12.04 26.85
C PRO A 113 21.65 -12.11 26.79
N THR A 114 21.09 -11.63 25.72
CA THR A 114 19.63 -11.53 25.58
C THR A 114 19.24 -11.75 24.12
N ARG A 115 18.11 -12.39 23.87
CA ARG A 115 17.54 -12.53 22.54
C ARG A 115 16.79 -11.25 22.14
N MET A 116 17.10 -10.75 20.96
CA MET A 116 16.38 -9.65 20.32
C MET A 116 15.59 -10.22 19.15
N GLU A 117 14.30 -9.91 19.09
CA GLU A 117 13.39 -10.31 18.01
C GLU A 117 13.03 -9.08 17.20
N LEU A 118 13.10 -9.22 15.88
CA LEU A 118 12.74 -8.18 14.92
C LEU A 118 11.79 -8.78 13.88
N PRO A 119 10.50 -8.47 13.93
CA PRO A 119 9.58 -8.80 12.83
C PRO A 119 10.02 -8.07 11.56
N VAL A 120 10.10 -8.78 10.43
CA VAL A 120 10.39 -8.22 9.10
C VAL A 120 9.36 -8.77 8.12
N GLY A 121 8.39 -7.98 7.77
CA GLY A 121 7.25 -8.39 6.96
C GLY A 121 6.46 -9.53 7.63
N ARG A 122 6.44 -10.71 7.00
CA ARG A 122 5.80 -11.93 7.55
C ARG A 122 6.78 -12.82 8.34
N GLY A 123 8.05 -12.50 8.32
CA GLY A 123 9.11 -13.25 9.00
C GLY A 123 9.49 -12.65 10.34
N LEU A 124 10.27 -13.40 11.10
CA LEU A 124 10.84 -12.99 12.37
C LEU A 124 12.35 -13.22 12.30
N ALA A 125 13.13 -12.16 12.44
CA ALA A 125 14.58 -12.25 12.60
C ALA A 125 14.89 -12.30 14.09
N GLU A 126 15.71 -13.29 14.49
CA GLU A 126 16.15 -13.50 15.88
C GLU A 126 17.66 -13.29 15.98
N PHE A 127 18.09 -12.45 16.91
CA PHE A 127 19.48 -12.12 17.16
C PHE A 127 19.85 -12.45 18.59
N GLN A 128 21.02 -13.03 18.77
CA GLN A 128 21.55 -13.33 20.10
C GLN A 128 22.56 -12.24 20.47
N LEU A 129 22.12 -11.27 21.26
CA LEU A 129 22.99 -10.22 21.74
C LEU A 129 23.98 -10.79 22.77
N PRO A 130 25.29 -10.53 22.65
CA PRO A 130 26.30 -10.90 23.64
C PRO A 130 26.12 -10.11 24.94
N SER A 131 26.95 -10.39 25.92
CA SER A 131 27.05 -9.47 27.08
C SER A 131 27.67 -8.16 26.62
N MET A 132 27.05 -7.01 26.98
CA MET A 132 27.44 -5.69 26.53
C MET A 132 27.85 -4.82 27.72
N LYS A 133 29.05 -4.24 27.67
CA LYS A 133 29.51 -3.24 28.65
C LYS A 133 28.69 -1.95 28.52
N PRO A 134 28.71 -1.08 29.55
CA PRO A 134 28.08 0.23 29.42
C PRO A 134 28.61 1.01 28.20
N LYS A 135 27.69 1.60 27.41
CA LYS A 135 27.98 2.36 26.18
C LYS A 135 28.62 1.54 25.04
N GLU A 136 28.59 0.22 25.12
CA GLU A 136 29.02 -0.66 24.05
C GLU A 136 27.91 -0.76 23.00
N ASP A 137 28.34 -0.74 21.74
CA ASP A 137 27.48 -0.91 20.56
C ASP A 137 27.63 -2.30 19.99
N HIS A 138 26.53 -2.87 19.53
CA HIS A 138 26.49 -4.14 18.82
C HIS A 138 25.65 -3.98 17.56
N GLU A 139 26.18 -4.43 16.44
CA GLU A 139 25.55 -4.29 15.13
C GLU A 139 25.16 -5.66 14.58
N GLU A 140 23.92 -5.77 14.10
CA GLU A 140 23.40 -6.95 13.42
C GLU A 140 22.84 -6.57 12.06
N LEU A 141 23.15 -7.39 11.05
CA LEU A 141 22.67 -7.22 9.68
C LEU A 141 21.59 -8.26 9.39
N PHE A 142 20.57 -7.85 8.69
CA PHE A 142 19.50 -8.76 8.26
C PHE A 142 19.08 -8.50 6.82
N ALA A 143 18.72 -9.57 6.12
CA ALA A 143 18.21 -9.48 4.77
C ALA A 143 16.70 -9.22 4.79
N VAL A 144 16.24 -8.37 3.88
CA VAL A 144 14.83 -8.11 3.67
C VAL A 144 14.39 -8.83 2.38
N PRO A 145 13.31 -9.63 2.40
CA PRO A 145 12.83 -10.31 1.20
C PRO A 145 12.22 -9.31 0.22
N THR A 146 12.75 -9.25 -1.01
CA THR A 146 12.35 -8.30 -2.06
C THR A 146 11.84 -8.97 -3.33
N ASN A 147 11.47 -10.22 -3.24
CA ASN A 147 11.02 -11.05 -4.38
C ASN A 147 9.62 -10.69 -4.90
N ARG A 148 8.85 -9.90 -4.16
CA ARG A 148 7.53 -9.39 -4.54
C ARG A 148 7.39 -7.93 -4.14
N ARG A 149 6.62 -7.19 -4.92
CA ARG A 149 6.20 -5.83 -4.58
C ARG A 149 5.40 -5.84 -3.26
N ALA A 150 5.81 -5.03 -2.32
CA ALA A 150 5.16 -4.94 -1.01
C ALA A 150 5.62 -3.69 -0.25
N VAL A 151 4.90 -3.34 0.80
CA VAL A 151 5.43 -2.54 1.89
C VAL A 151 5.85 -3.51 3.00
N ILE A 152 7.14 -3.62 3.24
CA ILE A 152 7.70 -4.49 4.27
C ILE A 152 7.93 -3.66 5.51
N VAL A 153 7.23 -4.00 6.58
CA VAL A 153 7.38 -3.35 7.89
C VAL A 153 8.44 -4.09 8.68
N ALA A 154 9.50 -3.41 9.08
CA ALA A 154 10.52 -3.92 10.00
C ALA A 154 10.30 -3.36 11.39
N GLY A 155 10.24 -4.20 12.41
CA GLY A 155 10.03 -3.81 13.79
C GLY A 155 8.57 -3.92 14.28
N PRO A 156 8.35 -3.57 15.55
CA PRO A 156 9.33 -3.05 16.49
C PRO A 156 10.37 -4.11 16.90
N ALA A 157 11.61 -3.68 17.20
CA ALA A 157 12.58 -4.57 17.82
C ALA A 157 12.19 -4.81 19.29
N GLU A 158 12.15 -6.06 19.69
CA GLU A 158 11.77 -6.48 21.05
C GLU A 158 12.88 -7.31 21.69
N SER A 159 13.32 -6.93 22.90
CA SER A 159 14.13 -7.84 23.69
C SER A 159 13.25 -8.86 24.39
N VAL A 160 13.59 -10.13 24.24
CA VAL A 160 12.81 -11.23 24.80
C VAL A 160 13.62 -11.94 25.88
N ARG A 161 13.01 -12.04 27.06
CA ARG A 161 13.50 -12.84 28.16
C ARG A 161 12.46 -13.90 28.51
N GLY A 162 12.92 -15.08 28.79
CA GLY A 162 12.07 -16.20 29.17
C GLY A 162 12.88 -17.28 29.86
N ASP A 163 12.18 -18.21 30.42
CA ASP A 163 12.77 -19.42 31.01
C ASP A 163 13.13 -20.41 29.87
N GLN A 164 14.02 -21.35 30.18
CA GLN A 164 14.47 -22.37 29.23
C GLN A 164 13.37 -23.36 28.83
N LEU A 165 12.32 -23.52 29.67
CA LEU A 165 11.19 -24.38 29.38
C LEU A 165 10.12 -23.68 28.52
N GLY A 166 10.25 -22.38 28.28
CA GLY A 166 9.32 -21.59 27.49
C GLY A 166 7.96 -21.39 28.16
N LEU A 167 7.87 -21.48 29.49
CA LEU A 167 6.64 -21.30 30.26
C LEU A 167 6.28 -19.82 30.40
N LEU A 168 7.31 -18.97 30.49
CA LEU A 168 7.18 -17.55 30.73
C LEU A 168 8.00 -16.78 29.68
N ARG A 169 7.42 -15.69 29.14
CA ARG A 169 8.06 -14.84 28.15
C ARG A 169 7.75 -13.37 28.45
N ARG A 170 8.77 -12.56 28.54
CA ARG A 170 8.64 -11.11 28.69
C ARG A 170 9.30 -10.43 27.48
N ALA A 171 8.49 -9.75 26.66
CA ALA A 171 8.96 -8.94 25.56
C ALA A 171 8.91 -7.46 25.95
N VAL A 172 9.96 -6.72 25.59
CA VAL A 172 10.04 -5.26 25.78
C VAL A 172 10.39 -4.63 24.45
N ARG A 173 9.54 -3.70 24.00
CA ARG A 173 9.73 -2.94 22.75
C ARG A 173 10.72 -1.81 22.94
N TRP A 174 11.59 -1.63 21.92
CA TRP A 174 12.65 -0.64 21.94
C TRP A 174 12.58 0.36 20.79
N THR A 175 11.91 -0.01 19.68
CA THR A 175 11.80 0.85 18.48
C THR A 175 10.38 0.94 18.00
N ASP A 176 10.13 1.95 17.16
CA ASP A 176 8.97 1.98 16.30
C ASP A 176 9.19 1.13 15.03
N GLN A 177 8.13 0.99 14.25
CA GLN A 177 8.16 0.31 12.96
C GLN A 177 8.79 1.20 11.89
N VAL A 178 9.52 0.59 10.96
CA VAL A 178 10.12 1.26 9.80
C VAL A 178 9.64 0.57 8.52
N ASP A 179 9.10 1.35 7.59
CA ASP A 179 8.63 0.85 6.30
C ASP A 179 9.77 0.80 5.27
N LEU A 180 9.87 -0.32 4.55
CA LEU A 180 10.64 -0.49 3.32
C LEU A 180 9.67 -0.72 2.18
N PHE A 181 9.80 0.05 1.10
CA PHE A 181 8.99 -0.07 -0.09
C PHE A 181 9.72 -0.89 -1.15
N VAL A 182 9.12 -2.00 -1.54
CA VAL A 182 9.57 -2.80 -2.69
C VAL A 182 8.73 -2.41 -3.89
N HIS A 183 9.29 -1.56 -4.74
CA HIS A 183 8.63 -1.01 -5.93
C HIS A 183 8.47 -2.07 -7.01
N PRO A 184 7.42 -1.99 -7.85
CA PRO A 184 7.28 -2.86 -9.01
C PRO A 184 8.41 -2.63 -10.01
N LEU A 185 8.68 -3.64 -10.84
CA LEU A 185 9.53 -3.46 -12.02
C LEU A 185 8.88 -2.46 -12.97
N THR A 186 9.68 -1.58 -13.53
CA THR A 186 9.20 -0.61 -14.53
C THR A 186 10.12 -0.58 -15.73
N VAL A 187 9.55 -0.25 -16.89
CA VAL A 187 10.31 0.00 -18.12
C VAL A 187 10.22 1.47 -18.48
N ARG A 188 11.31 1.98 -19.01
CA ARG A 188 11.33 3.36 -19.53
C ARG A 188 10.56 3.40 -20.84
N LEU A 189 9.57 4.28 -20.92
CA LEU A 189 8.88 4.61 -22.15
C LEU A 189 9.61 5.78 -22.84
N VAL A 190 9.53 5.81 -24.16
CA VAL A 190 10.16 6.88 -24.97
C VAL A 190 9.03 7.54 -25.77
N PRO A 191 8.34 8.52 -25.18
CA PRO A 191 7.32 9.29 -25.89
C PRO A 191 7.96 10.27 -26.87
N SER A 192 7.16 10.89 -27.72
CA SER A 192 7.59 12.02 -28.55
C SER A 192 7.96 13.25 -27.70
N ALA A 193 8.51 14.28 -28.34
CA ALA A 193 8.81 15.55 -27.67
C ALA A 193 7.55 16.28 -27.12
N ALA A 194 6.35 15.92 -27.59
CA ALA A 194 5.08 16.48 -27.09
C ALA A 194 4.59 15.85 -25.79
N GLY A 195 5.07 14.63 -25.47
CA GLY A 195 4.69 13.86 -24.31
C GLY A 195 3.58 12.84 -24.59
N LEU A 196 3.60 11.73 -23.85
CA LEU A 196 2.74 10.54 -24.07
C LEU A 196 1.24 10.88 -24.18
N VAL A 197 0.72 11.70 -23.28
CA VAL A 197 -0.72 12.01 -23.26
C VAL A 197 -1.13 12.87 -24.45
N LYS A 198 -0.29 13.85 -24.84
CA LYS A 198 -0.54 14.69 -26.01
C LYS A 198 -0.46 13.89 -27.30
N ASP A 199 0.46 12.95 -27.39
CA ASP A 199 0.56 12.04 -28.54
C ASP A 199 -0.71 11.19 -28.68
N LEU A 200 -1.24 10.69 -27.56
CA LEU A 200 -2.49 9.91 -27.54
C LEU A 200 -3.74 10.76 -27.78
N GLU A 201 -3.74 12.04 -27.41
CA GLU A 201 -4.85 12.96 -27.74
C GLU A 201 -4.99 13.18 -29.24
N GLY A 202 -3.92 12.99 -29.99
CA GLY A 202 -3.85 13.30 -31.40
C GLY A 202 -3.86 14.81 -31.66
N GLN A 203 -4.00 15.20 -32.93
CA GLN A 203 -4.21 16.61 -33.26
C GLN A 203 -5.55 17.06 -32.68
N VAL A 204 -5.47 17.94 -31.69
CA VAL A 204 -6.62 18.50 -30.98
C VAL A 204 -7.67 18.90 -32.02
N SER A 205 -8.88 18.36 -31.93
CA SER A 205 -10.02 18.91 -32.64
C SER A 205 -10.12 20.36 -32.19
N LYS A 206 -9.81 21.30 -33.07
CA LYS A 206 -9.91 22.74 -32.82
C LYS A 206 -11.37 23.10 -32.64
N LYS A 207 -11.93 22.70 -31.49
CA LYS A 207 -13.28 23.07 -31.14
C LYS A 207 -13.27 24.55 -30.77
N ILE A 208 -13.74 25.36 -31.71
CA ILE A 208 -13.82 26.80 -31.54
C ILE A 208 -14.93 27.06 -30.51
N THR A 209 -14.60 27.71 -29.41
CA THR A 209 -15.53 28.08 -28.36
C THR A 209 -15.62 29.60 -28.24
N SER A 210 -16.73 30.11 -27.72
CA SER A 210 -16.94 31.52 -27.46
C SER A 210 -16.49 32.00 -26.09
N SER A 211 -15.94 31.10 -25.22
CA SER A 211 -15.78 31.40 -23.78
C SER A 211 -14.41 31.14 -23.18
N ASP A 212 -13.33 30.96 -23.98
CA ASP A 212 -12.01 30.61 -23.45
C ASP A 212 -10.96 31.72 -23.55
N ILE A 213 -9.78 31.53 -22.96
CA ILE A 213 -8.76 32.57 -22.73
C ILE A 213 -7.82 32.76 -23.94
N ALA A 214 -7.62 31.72 -24.74
CA ALA A 214 -6.69 31.78 -25.88
C ALA A 214 -7.36 32.34 -27.15
N PHE A 215 -6.94 33.53 -27.57
CA PHE A 215 -7.40 34.14 -28.80
C PHE A 215 -6.95 33.30 -30.01
N HIS A 216 -7.92 32.87 -30.85
CA HIS A 216 -7.64 32.11 -32.06
C HIS A 216 -7.76 32.99 -33.33
N ALA A 217 -8.91 33.60 -33.55
CA ALA A 217 -9.20 34.37 -34.77
C ALA A 217 -10.30 35.41 -34.54
N LEU A 218 -10.47 36.25 -35.54
CA LEU A 218 -11.63 37.15 -35.67
C LEU A 218 -12.53 36.65 -36.81
N ARG A 219 -13.84 36.54 -36.55
CA ARG A 219 -14.83 36.28 -37.61
C ARG A 219 -15.93 37.33 -37.63
N PRO A 220 -16.66 37.44 -38.71
CA PRO A 220 -17.83 38.28 -38.77
C PRO A 220 -18.87 37.85 -37.67
N TYR A 221 -19.52 38.85 -37.10
CA TYR A 221 -20.62 38.66 -36.15
C TYR A 221 -21.82 37.96 -36.80
N VAL A 222 -22.38 37.00 -36.13
CA VAL A 222 -23.63 36.34 -36.54
C VAL A 222 -24.68 36.62 -35.45
N PRO A 223 -25.96 36.89 -35.80
CA PRO A 223 -27.00 37.06 -34.82
C PRO A 223 -27.06 35.91 -33.83
N GLY A 224 -26.96 36.24 -32.51
CA GLY A 224 -26.85 35.27 -31.41
C GLY A 224 -25.47 35.23 -30.75
N ASP A 225 -24.43 35.83 -31.31
CA ASP A 225 -23.14 35.98 -30.67
C ASP A 225 -23.18 36.94 -29.48
N ASP A 226 -22.43 36.67 -28.44
CA ASP A 226 -22.30 37.54 -27.29
C ASP A 226 -21.49 38.79 -27.63
N ARG A 227 -22.16 39.95 -27.49
CA ARG A 227 -21.58 41.26 -27.81
C ARG A 227 -20.34 41.61 -26.97
N ARG A 228 -20.11 40.97 -25.86
CA ARG A 228 -18.90 41.14 -25.02
C ARG A 228 -17.64 40.72 -25.73
N TYR A 229 -17.73 39.81 -26.70
CA TYR A 229 -16.59 39.32 -27.48
C TYR A 229 -16.36 40.10 -28.78
N VAL A 230 -17.12 41.16 -29.06
CA VAL A 230 -16.89 42.03 -30.22
C VAL A 230 -15.54 42.73 -30.07
N HIS A 231 -14.69 42.61 -31.11
CA HIS A 231 -13.42 43.29 -31.18
C HIS A 231 -13.59 44.65 -31.86
N TRP A 232 -14.02 45.67 -31.10
CA TRP A 232 -14.41 46.99 -31.57
C TRP A 232 -13.37 47.65 -32.48
N ARG A 233 -12.07 47.52 -32.18
CA ARG A 233 -10.99 48.12 -32.98
C ARG A 233 -10.94 47.57 -34.41
N THR A 234 -11.10 46.25 -34.58
CA THR A 234 -11.12 45.63 -35.92
C THR A 234 -12.46 45.88 -36.60
N SER A 235 -13.56 45.85 -35.87
CA SER A 235 -14.89 46.18 -36.42
C SER A 235 -14.94 47.57 -36.99
N ALA A 236 -14.37 48.57 -36.32
CA ALA A 236 -14.27 49.95 -36.84
C ALA A 236 -13.38 50.08 -38.09
N ARG A 237 -12.36 49.23 -38.21
CA ARG A 237 -11.46 49.26 -39.41
C ARG A 237 -12.09 48.57 -40.61
N VAL A 238 -12.83 47.47 -40.39
CA VAL A 238 -13.39 46.63 -41.48
C VAL A 238 -14.82 47.06 -41.87
N GLY A 239 -15.47 47.87 -41.04
CA GLY A 239 -16.83 48.35 -41.30
C GLY A 239 -17.94 47.34 -40.99
N GLN A 240 -17.60 46.19 -40.40
CA GLN A 240 -18.55 45.17 -39.95
C GLN A 240 -18.17 44.64 -38.56
N LEU A 241 -19.15 44.18 -37.77
CA LEU A 241 -18.90 43.64 -36.44
C LEU A 241 -18.05 42.38 -36.56
N MET A 242 -16.94 42.36 -35.83
CA MET A 242 -16.01 41.22 -35.73
C MET A 242 -16.01 40.68 -34.31
N VAL A 243 -16.15 39.37 -34.16
CA VAL A 243 -16.18 38.66 -32.86
C VAL A 243 -14.91 37.86 -32.68
N ARG A 244 -14.37 37.90 -31.46
CA ARG A 244 -13.22 37.07 -31.08
C ARG A 244 -13.65 35.62 -30.98
N GLN A 245 -12.92 34.74 -31.62
CA GLN A 245 -12.97 33.31 -31.43
C GLN A 245 -11.84 32.89 -30.51
N PHE A 246 -12.15 32.03 -29.57
CA PHE A 246 -11.18 31.48 -28.61
C PHE A 246 -11.00 29.99 -28.89
N GLU A 247 -9.81 29.51 -28.66
CA GLU A 247 -9.50 28.09 -28.71
C GLU A 247 -9.69 27.50 -27.31
N GLU A 248 -10.40 26.39 -27.21
CA GLU A 248 -10.59 25.71 -25.96
C GLU A 248 -9.24 25.12 -25.51
N THR A 249 -8.61 25.75 -24.55
CA THR A 249 -7.37 25.23 -23.94
C THR A 249 -7.73 24.13 -22.95
N ARG A 250 -8.07 22.95 -23.45
CA ARG A 250 -8.18 21.78 -22.56
C ARG A 250 -6.80 21.45 -22.00
N ARG A 251 -6.67 21.40 -20.70
CA ARG A 251 -5.49 20.84 -20.06
C ARG A 251 -5.50 19.34 -20.28
N SER A 252 -4.47 18.82 -20.92
CA SER A 252 -4.27 17.38 -21.07
C SER A 252 -4.33 16.70 -19.71
N GLN A 253 -5.24 15.77 -19.55
CA GLN A 253 -5.45 15.06 -18.30
C GLN A 253 -5.70 13.58 -18.56
N LEU A 254 -4.83 12.75 -17.98
CA LEU A 254 -4.96 11.30 -18.04
C LEU A 254 -5.72 10.76 -16.82
N THR A 255 -6.66 9.84 -17.05
CA THR A 255 -7.19 8.98 -15.99
C THR A 255 -6.88 7.52 -16.31
N MET A 256 -6.12 6.87 -15.44
CA MET A 256 -5.87 5.45 -15.50
C MET A 256 -6.80 4.71 -14.55
N ILE A 257 -7.49 3.70 -15.05
CA ILE A 257 -8.44 2.85 -14.34
C ILE A 257 -7.84 1.46 -14.27
N LEU A 258 -7.31 1.09 -13.12
CA LEU A 258 -6.73 -0.23 -12.89
C LEU A 258 -7.74 -1.10 -12.14
N ALA A 259 -8.27 -2.11 -12.82
CA ALA A 259 -9.12 -3.11 -12.20
C ALA A 259 -8.26 -4.04 -11.33
N THR A 260 -8.48 -4.05 -10.01
CA THR A 260 -7.68 -4.84 -9.07
C THR A 260 -8.41 -6.07 -8.52
N ARG A 261 -9.54 -6.40 -9.08
CA ARG A 261 -10.34 -7.57 -8.73
C ARG A 261 -9.61 -8.86 -9.13
N SER A 262 -9.41 -9.78 -8.19
CA SER A 262 -8.59 -10.98 -8.38
C SER A 262 -9.11 -11.93 -9.47
N ASP A 263 -10.44 -12.02 -9.65
CA ASP A 263 -11.06 -12.88 -10.65
C ASP A 263 -10.84 -12.41 -12.11
N LEU A 264 -10.36 -11.20 -12.31
CA LEU A 264 -10.03 -10.65 -13.64
C LEU A 264 -8.64 -11.08 -14.14
N TYR A 265 -7.85 -11.73 -13.31
CA TYR A 265 -6.49 -12.16 -13.62
C TYR A 265 -6.37 -13.68 -13.55
N ALA A 266 -5.59 -14.27 -14.43
CA ALA A 266 -5.33 -15.72 -14.42
C ALA A 266 -4.34 -16.11 -13.31
N SER A 267 -3.43 -15.21 -12.91
CA SER A 267 -2.43 -15.46 -11.88
C SER A 267 -2.00 -14.18 -11.15
N ASP A 268 -1.32 -14.36 -10.01
CA ASP A 268 -0.70 -13.26 -9.26
C ASP A 268 0.38 -12.54 -10.09
N GLU A 269 1.15 -13.28 -10.91
CA GLU A 269 2.19 -12.73 -11.78
C GLU A 269 1.60 -11.84 -12.88
N GLU A 270 0.44 -12.20 -13.40
CA GLU A 270 -0.30 -11.39 -14.37
C GLU A 270 -0.78 -10.08 -13.73
N PHE A 271 -1.28 -10.16 -12.50
CA PHE A 271 -1.63 -8.97 -11.73
C PHE A 271 -0.42 -8.06 -11.48
N GLU A 272 0.73 -8.62 -11.10
CA GLU A 272 1.96 -7.85 -10.91
C GLU A 272 2.46 -7.22 -12.23
N LEU A 273 2.24 -7.88 -13.38
CA LEU A 273 2.52 -7.30 -14.70
C LEU A 273 1.61 -6.09 -14.98
N ALA A 274 0.33 -6.17 -14.61
CA ALA A 274 -0.60 -5.04 -14.77
C ALA A 274 -0.20 -3.84 -13.89
N ILE A 275 0.21 -4.07 -12.65
CA ILE A 275 0.76 -3.03 -11.77
C ILE A 275 2.02 -2.42 -12.38
N SER A 276 2.95 -3.25 -12.88
CA SER A 276 4.21 -2.83 -13.48
C SER A 276 4.00 -1.99 -14.74
N ALA A 277 3.05 -2.40 -15.59
CA ALA A 277 2.65 -1.63 -16.77
C ALA A 277 2.03 -0.28 -16.38
N THR A 278 1.10 -0.30 -15.43
CA THR A 278 0.46 0.92 -14.89
C THR A 278 1.51 1.88 -14.32
N ALA A 279 2.43 1.38 -13.48
CA ALA A 279 3.48 2.18 -12.87
C ALA A 279 4.46 2.74 -13.91
N SER A 280 4.79 1.98 -14.96
CA SER A 280 5.66 2.44 -16.05
C SER A 280 5.04 3.60 -16.83
N ILE A 281 3.77 3.48 -17.20
CA ILE A 281 3.02 4.54 -17.90
C ILE A 281 2.88 5.77 -17.00
N ALA A 282 2.46 5.56 -15.75
CA ALA A 282 2.26 6.64 -14.79
C ALA A 282 3.56 7.40 -14.50
N ALA A 283 4.69 6.69 -14.35
CA ALA A 283 5.99 7.31 -14.16
C ALA A 283 6.37 8.23 -15.32
N GLN A 284 6.14 7.80 -16.56
CA GLN A 284 6.43 8.61 -17.74
C GLN A 284 5.55 9.86 -17.79
N VAL A 285 4.24 9.72 -17.57
CA VAL A 285 3.29 10.84 -17.59
C VAL A 285 3.60 11.90 -16.53
N ILE A 286 4.05 11.46 -15.35
CA ILE A 286 4.51 12.38 -14.29
C ILE A 286 5.80 13.10 -14.73
N LEU A 287 6.74 12.41 -15.38
CA LEU A 287 7.98 13.01 -15.90
C LEU A 287 7.71 14.01 -17.02
N ASP A 288 6.68 13.77 -17.84
CA ASP A 288 6.22 14.68 -18.89
C ASP A 288 5.49 15.92 -18.30
N GLY A 289 5.27 15.98 -16.99
CA GLY A 289 4.58 17.08 -16.31
C GLY A 289 3.07 17.15 -16.59
N THR A 290 2.49 16.08 -17.11
CA THR A 290 1.05 16.01 -17.40
C THR A 290 0.27 15.61 -16.15
N GLN A 291 -0.88 16.27 -15.94
CA GLN A 291 -1.77 15.94 -14.82
C GLN A 291 -2.41 14.57 -15.05
N MET A 292 -2.40 13.76 -14.00
CA MET A 292 -2.98 12.43 -14.07
C MET A 292 -3.64 11.98 -12.77
N ASN A 293 -4.57 11.04 -12.91
CA ASN A 293 -5.15 10.28 -11.80
C ASN A 293 -5.03 8.79 -12.10
N VAL A 294 -4.65 8.01 -11.09
CA VAL A 294 -4.71 6.54 -11.14
C VAL A 294 -5.72 6.09 -10.10
N VAL A 295 -6.73 5.37 -10.53
CA VAL A 295 -7.78 4.82 -9.65
C VAL A 295 -7.76 3.30 -9.68
N SER A 296 -7.96 2.70 -8.51
CA SER A 296 -8.08 1.26 -8.32
C SER A 296 -9.30 0.95 -7.43
N ASP A 297 -9.69 -0.32 -7.33
CA ASP A 297 -10.79 -0.73 -6.44
C ASP A 297 -10.56 -0.27 -4.99
N SER A 298 -9.30 -0.25 -4.54
CA SER A 298 -8.91 0.19 -3.19
C SER A 298 -8.86 1.71 -3.00
N GLY A 299 -8.81 2.51 -4.08
CA GLY A 299 -8.77 3.98 -4.00
C GLY A 299 -7.96 4.65 -5.10
N THR A 300 -7.67 5.94 -4.89
CA THR A 300 -6.87 6.75 -5.81
C THR A 300 -5.42 6.76 -5.36
N TRP A 301 -4.49 6.60 -6.30
CA TRP A 301 -3.07 6.64 -6.03
C TRP A 301 -2.58 8.08 -5.85
N ARG A 302 -1.48 8.23 -5.11
CA ARG A 302 -0.79 9.52 -4.99
C ARG A 302 0.10 9.70 -6.22
N THR A 303 -0.17 10.73 -7.03
CA THR A 303 0.50 10.99 -8.31
C THR A 303 1.29 12.29 -8.33
N GLN A 304 1.58 12.91 -7.17
CA GLN A 304 2.31 14.18 -7.07
C GLN A 304 3.78 14.06 -7.51
N SER A 305 4.38 12.90 -7.37
CA SER A 305 5.73 12.58 -7.82
C SER A 305 5.85 11.11 -8.19
N VAL A 306 6.85 10.76 -8.98
CA VAL A 306 7.15 9.36 -9.32
C VAL A 306 7.34 8.53 -8.05
N THR A 307 8.08 9.04 -7.07
CA THR A 307 8.32 8.34 -5.81
C THR A 307 7.02 8.08 -5.03
N SER A 308 6.15 9.10 -4.89
CA SER A 308 4.88 8.92 -4.17
C SER A 308 3.94 7.98 -4.88
N MET A 309 3.96 7.96 -6.21
CA MET A 309 3.18 7.04 -7.04
C MET A 309 3.69 5.60 -6.90
N MET A 310 5.01 5.40 -6.92
CA MET A 310 5.63 4.08 -6.70
C MET A 310 5.36 3.55 -5.29
N ASP A 311 5.48 4.39 -4.25
CA ASP A 311 5.13 4.03 -2.86
C ASP A 311 3.64 3.66 -2.74
N ALA A 312 2.74 4.37 -3.46
CA ALA A 312 1.32 4.04 -3.49
C ALA A 312 1.07 2.69 -4.17
N SER A 313 1.76 2.41 -5.29
CA SER A 313 1.64 1.13 -5.99
C SER A 313 2.00 -0.07 -5.10
N CYS A 314 2.95 0.08 -4.17
CA CYS A 314 3.35 -0.99 -3.25
C CYS A 314 2.22 -1.48 -2.33
N ARG A 315 1.20 -0.66 -2.11
CA ARG A 315 0.08 -0.96 -1.20
C ARG A 315 -1.11 -1.61 -1.91
N ILE A 316 -1.06 -1.75 -3.23
CA ILE A 316 -2.16 -2.30 -4.02
C ILE A 316 -2.09 -3.82 -4.00
N GLU A 317 -3.14 -4.43 -3.51
CA GLU A 317 -3.31 -5.88 -3.50
C GLU A 317 -4.51 -6.28 -4.34
N PRO A 318 -4.54 -7.52 -4.89
CA PRO A 318 -5.73 -8.03 -5.52
C PRO A 318 -6.86 -8.11 -4.48
N VAL A 319 -8.03 -7.62 -4.85
CA VAL A 319 -9.20 -7.59 -3.97
C VAL A 319 -10.31 -8.52 -4.46
N GLY A 320 -11.17 -8.95 -3.56
CA GLY A 320 -12.41 -9.63 -3.94
C GLY A 320 -13.38 -8.66 -4.64
N ARG A 321 -14.57 -9.14 -4.96
CA ARG A 321 -15.60 -8.33 -5.61
C ARG A 321 -16.15 -7.26 -4.67
N VAL A 322 -15.59 -6.05 -4.71
CA VAL A 322 -16.03 -4.88 -3.95
C VAL A 322 -17.19 -4.17 -4.66
N PHE A 323 -17.13 -4.10 -6.00
CA PHE A 323 -18.16 -3.50 -6.84
C PHE A 323 -18.86 -4.57 -7.69
N PRO A 324 -20.14 -4.37 -8.04
CA PRO A 324 -20.89 -5.31 -8.86
C PRO A 324 -20.26 -5.58 -10.23
N SER A 325 -19.66 -4.55 -10.84
CA SER A 325 -19.01 -4.62 -12.15
C SER A 325 -17.83 -3.66 -12.24
N VAL A 326 -16.95 -3.87 -13.24
CA VAL A 326 -15.82 -2.94 -13.54
C VAL A 326 -16.36 -1.56 -13.92
N ARG A 327 -17.50 -1.48 -14.62
CA ARG A 327 -18.15 -0.22 -14.94
C ARG A 327 -18.55 0.57 -13.69
N GLU A 328 -19.18 -0.09 -12.71
CA GLU A 328 -19.64 0.57 -11.49
C GLU A 328 -18.45 1.05 -10.64
N PHE A 329 -17.41 0.24 -10.56
CA PHE A 329 -16.13 0.63 -9.99
C PHE A 329 -15.57 1.90 -10.66
N ALA A 330 -15.42 1.87 -11.99
CA ALA A 330 -14.88 3.00 -12.76
C ALA A 330 -15.72 4.27 -12.55
N ARG A 331 -17.04 4.16 -12.65
CA ARG A 331 -17.99 5.25 -12.45
C ARG A 331 -17.84 5.88 -11.06
N GLU A 332 -17.83 5.08 -10.01
CA GLU A 332 -17.78 5.62 -8.64
C GLU A 332 -16.42 6.28 -8.33
N ARG A 333 -15.32 5.69 -8.82
CA ARG A 333 -13.98 6.23 -8.59
C ARG A 333 -13.65 7.47 -9.42
N THR A 334 -14.25 7.62 -10.60
CA THR A 334 -14.00 8.79 -11.46
C THR A 334 -15.01 9.93 -11.28
N LYS A 335 -16.13 9.70 -10.61
CA LYS A 335 -17.24 10.65 -10.42
C LYS A 335 -16.84 12.05 -9.93
N ARG A 336 -15.80 12.14 -9.10
CA ARG A 336 -15.30 13.38 -8.51
C ARG A 336 -14.03 13.90 -9.17
N LEU A 337 -13.53 13.20 -10.17
CA LEU A 337 -12.34 13.61 -10.90
C LEU A 337 -12.71 14.59 -12.01
N PRO A 338 -11.82 15.49 -12.40
CA PRO A 338 -12.00 16.32 -13.59
C PRO A 338 -12.18 15.44 -14.83
N ALA A 339 -12.86 15.97 -15.85
CA ALA A 339 -13.06 15.27 -17.11
C ALA A 339 -11.70 14.99 -17.79
N PRO A 340 -11.34 13.71 -18.05
CA PRO A 340 -10.09 13.38 -18.69
C PRO A 340 -10.14 13.63 -20.21
N SER A 341 -8.98 13.95 -20.81
CA SER A 341 -8.80 13.93 -22.26
C SER A 341 -8.41 12.53 -22.77
N VAL A 342 -7.69 11.77 -21.93
CA VAL A 342 -7.32 10.39 -22.21
C VAL A 342 -7.72 9.50 -21.03
N VAL A 343 -8.30 8.33 -21.33
CA VAL A 343 -8.60 7.28 -20.36
C VAL A 343 -7.86 6.00 -20.75
N MET A 344 -7.15 5.43 -19.80
CA MET A 344 -6.51 4.12 -19.94
C MET A 344 -7.14 3.15 -18.96
N THR A 345 -7.76 2.09 -19.48
CA THR A 345 -8.34 1.01 -18.64
C THR A 345 -7.42 -0.21 -18.68
N ILE A 346 -6.95 -0.65 -17.52
CA ILE A 346 -6.03 -1.78 -17.38
C ILE A 346 -6.73 -2.92 -16.65
N GLY A 347 -6.68 -4.12 -17.23
CA GLY A 347 -7.22 -5.34 -16.64
C GLY A 347 -6.50 -6.59 -17.12
N GLY A 348 -6.76 -7.73 -16.48
CA GLY A 348 -6.14 -9.01 -16.79
C GLY A 348 -6.82 -9.80 -17.91
N SER A 349 -6.33 -11.00 -18.15
CA SER A 349 -6.77 -11.89 -19.25
C SER A 349 -8.21 -12.37 -19.12
N ASN A 350 -8.75 -12.41 -17.91
CA ASN A 350 -10.13 -12.80 -17.65
C ASN A 350 -11.13 -11.65 -17.82
N MET A 351 -10.65 -10.40 -18.01
CA MET A 351 -11.51 -9.26 -18.28
C MET A 351 -11.98 -9.28 -19.75
N SER A 352 -13.27 -9.40 -19.94
CA SER A 352 -13.88 -9.47 -21.26
C SER A 352 -13.85 -8.13 -22.02
N THR A 353 -13.85 -8.19 -23.35
CA THR A 353 -13.96 -6.98 -24.19
C THR A 353 -15.24 -6.19 -23.90
N ALA A 354 -16.32 -6.86 -23.52
CA ALA A 354 -17.57 -6.21 -23.13
C ALA A 354 -17.41 -5.37 -21.86
N GLU A 355 -16.60 -5.81 -20.89
CA GLU A 355 -16.30 -5.04 -19.67
C GLU A 355 -15.48 -3.78 -20.00
N TYR A 356 -14.45 -3.85 -20.85
CA TYR A 356 -13.72 -2.67 -21.34
C TYR A 356 -14.65 -1.67 -22.02
N ARG A 357 -15.52 -2.13 -22.89
CA ARG A 357 -16.51 -1.26 -23.56
C ARG A 357 -17.53 -0.67 -22.61
N SER A 358 -17.90 -1.39 -21.56
CA SER A 358 -18.79 -0.86 -20.53
C SER A 358 -18.18 0.31 -19.79
N VAL A 359 -16.85 0.30 -19.57
CA VAL A 359 -16.11 1.42 -19.00
C VAL A 359 -15.99 2.56 -20.04
N GLU A 360 -15.66 2.24 -21.29
CA GLU A 360 -15.60 3.19 -22.40
C GLU A 360 -16.86 4.06 -22.46
N SER A 361 -18.03 3.46 -22.36
CA SER A 361 -19.31 4.14 -22.44
C SER A 361 -19.59 5.15 -21.30
N LEU A 362 -18.75 5.23 -20.26
CA LEU A 362 -18.85 6.22 -19.19
C LEU A 362 -18.31 7.59 -19.60
N PHE A 363 -17.46 7.63 -20.60
CA PHE A 363 -16.77 8.84 -21.03
C PHE A 363 -17.32 9.31 -22.39
N GLY A 364 -17.22 10.61 -22.64
CA GLY A 364 -17.73 11.21 -23.88
C GLY A 364 -16.89 10.84 -25.11
N GLN A 365 -17.45 11.07 -26.29
CA GLN A 365 -16.77 10.85 -27.58
C GLN A 365 -15.50 11.71 -27.77
N ASP A 366 -15.39 12.80 -27.04
CA ASP A 366 -14.23 13.69 -27.04
C ASP A 366 -13.06 13.18 -26.17
N THR A 367 -13.22 12.01 -25.53
CA THR A 367 -12.19 11.39 -24.68
C THR A 367 -11.53 10.25 -25.45
N ASN A 368 -10.22 10.31 -25.64
CA ASN A 368 -9.50 9.20 -26.26
C ASN A 368 -9.33 8.04 -25.26
N GLN A 369 -9.66 6.82 -25.68
CA GLN A 369 -9.70 5.67 -24.79
C GLN A 369 -8.84 4.53 -25.30
N VAL A 370 -7.97 4.02 -24.42
CA VAL A 370 -7.10 2.88 -24.69
C VAL A 370 -7.27 1.84 -23.59
N ALA A 371 -7.52 0.61 -23.99
CA ALA A 371 -7.63 -0.53 -23.06
C ALA A 371 -6.35 -1.36 -23.11
N PHE A 372 -5.75 -1.62 -21.96
CA PHE A 372 -4.61 -2.52 -21.78
C PHE A 372 -5.10 -3.85 -21.24
N HIS A 373 -5.05 -4.87 -22.06
CA HIS A 373 -5.38 -6.24 -21.74
C HIS A 373 -4.10 -6.99 -21.42
N VAL A 374 -3.83 -7.16 -20.14
CA VAL A 374 -2.65 -7.87 -19.66
C VAL A 374 -2.92 -9.36 -19.71
N ASN A 375 -2.07 -10.10 -20.44
CA ASN A 375 -2.17 -11.54 -20.57
C ASN A 375 -0.75 -12.12 -20.64
N LEU A 376 -0.27 -12.61 -19.52
CA LEU A 376 1.11 -13.03 -19.33
C LEU A 376 1.51 -14.09 -20.37
N GLY A 377 2.60 -13.83 -21.11
CA GLY A 377 3.13 -14.72 -22.14
C GLY A 377 2.40 -14.64 -23.50
N ALA A 378 1.33 -13.86 -23.63
CA ALA A 378 0.68 -13.64 -24.92
C ALA A 378 1.55 -12.81 -25.89
N GLU A 379 1.34 -12.98 -27.18
CA GLU A 379 2.00 -12.13 -28.17
C GLU A 379 1.51 -10.67 -28.08
N PRO A 380 2.41 -9.67 -28.11
CA PRO A 380 2.03 -8.27 -28.05
C PRO A 380 1.24 -7.87 -29.29
N LYS A 381 0.04 -7.33 -29.10
CA LYS A 381 -0.89 -7.01 -30.18
C LYS A 381 -1.64 -5.72 -29.90
N ILE A 382 -1.86 -4.95 -30.96
CA ILE A 382 -2.81 -3.83 -30.95
C ILE A 382 -3.96 -4.17 -31.89
N SER A 383 -5.17 -4.06 -31.40
CA SER A 383 -6.40 -4.33 -32.16
C SER A 383 -7.44 -3.27 -31.87
N SER A 384 -8.32 -3.02 -32.84
CA SER A 384 -9.46 -2.13 -32.62
C SER A 384 -10.74 -2.99 -32.58
N VAL A 385 -11.51 -2.83 -31.51
CA VAL A 385 -12.77 -3.52 -31.33
C VAL A 385 -13.88 -2.49 -31.19
N ALA A 386 -14.63 -2.30 -32.27
CA ALA A 386 -15.73 -1.35 -32.37
C ALA A 386 -15.34 0.09 -31.93
N GLY A 387 -14.15 0.52 -32.34
CA GLY A 387 -13.62 1.86 -32.06
C GLY A 387 -12.69 1.94 -30.84
N LEU A 388 -12.77 1.01 -29.89
CA LEU A 388 -11.86 0.96 -28.75
C LEU A 388 -10.51 0.34 -29.16
N THR A 389 -9.41 1.06 -28.88
CA THR A 389 -8.06 0.51 -29.04
C THR A 389 -7.75 -0.44 -27.88
N LEU A 390 -7.56 -1.72 -28.20
CA LEU A 390 -7.20 -2.77 -27.26
C LEU A 390 -5.75 -3.20 -27.45
N VAL A 391 -4.94 -3.05 -26.44
CA VAL A 391 -3.50 -3.33 -26.42
C VAL A 391 -3.25 -4.56 -25.55
N THR A 392 -2.82 -5.67 -26.14
CA THR A 392 -2.45 -6.88 -25.40
C THR A 392 -0.99 -6.79 -25.00
N VAL A 393 -0.73 -6.90 -23.68
CA VAL A 393 0.61 -6.86 -23.07
C VAL A 393 0.93 -8.24 -22.53
N GLY A 394 1.91 -8.91 -23.15
CA GLY A 394 2.35 -10.26 -22.73
C GLY A 394 3.55 -10.24 -21.79
N ALA A 395 4.41 -9.24 -21.91
CA ALA A 395 5.54 -9.03 -21.02
C ALA A 395 5.84 -7.53 -20.86
N LEU A 396 6.44 -7.16 -19.75
CA LEU A 396 6.73 -5.76 -19.44
C LEU A 396 7.65 -5.11 -20.48
N ARG A 397 8.60 -5.87 -21.04
CA ARG A 397 9.54 -5.40 -22.10
C ARG A 397 8.83 -4.92 -23.37
N ASP A 398 7.66 -5.46 -23.67
CA ASP A 398 6.91 -5.17 -24.89
C ASP A 398 6.18 -3.82 -24.79
N LEU A 399 5.97 -3.32 -23.57
CA LEU A 399 5.18 -2.14 -23.29
C LEU A 399 5.69 -0.88 -24.02
N SER A 400 7.02 -0.68 -24.06
CA SER A 400 7.60 0.50 -24.71
C SER A 400 7.31 0.52 -26.21
N GLN A 401 7.40 -0.62 -26.89
CA GLN A 401 7.09 -0.75 -28.31
C GLN A 401 5.59 -0.59 -28.58
N LEU A 402 4.73 -1.18 -27.73
CA LEU A 402 3.28 -1.07 -27.84
C LEU A 402 2.82 0.39 -27.69
N VAL A 403 3.32 1.07 -26.67
CA VAL A 403 2.98 2.47 -26.42
C VAL A 403 3.41 3.34 -27.60
N ARG A 404 4.61 3.17 -28.13
CA ARG A 404 5.08 3.90 -29.31
C ARG A 404 4.15 3.71 -30.51
N ARG A 405 3.72 2.46 -30.80
CA ARG A 405 2.81 2.16 -31.91
C ARG A 405 1.40 2.75 -31.77
N ILE A 406 0.97 3.06 -30.56
CA ILE A 406 -0.34 3.69 -30.33
C ILE A 406 -0.25 5.20 -30.54
N THR A 407 0.94 5.78 -30.39
CA THR A 407 1.20 7.22 -30.51
C THR A 407 1.66 7.63 -31.92
N GLU A 408 2.10 6.71 -32.75
CA GLU A 408 2.38 6.89 -34.19
C GLU A 408 1.09 6.81 -35.02
#